data_72f4aea30b849c5dc595c75b0bad973f
#
_entry.id   72f4aea30b849c5dc595c75b0bad973f
#
_cell.length_a   1.000
_cell.length_b   1.000
_cell.length_c   1.000
_cell.angle_alpha   90.00
_cell.angle_beta   90.00
_cell.angle_gamma   90.00
#
_symmetry.space_group_name_H-M   'P 1'
#
loop_
_entity.id
_entity.type
_entity.pdbx_description
1 polymer ?
#
loop_
_entity_poly.entity_id
_entity_poly.type
_entity_poly.pdbx_seq_one_letter_code
_entity_poly.pdbx_strand_id
1 'polypeptide(L)'
;IRDCLLSRGLGDVYKRQVGDRYVYFSLPAWKGAGVAVPVFSLRSEKSFGVGDFGDLKRMIDWAVSTKQKAVQILPINDTTMTHTWTDSYPYNSISIYAFHPMYTDLKQLGTLKDKKAMADFNKRQKELNALPAVDYEAVNKTKWEYFHLIFKQEGEKVLSSAAFHDFFESNKEWLQPYAVFSYLRDVYKTPNFREWPKYSSYDAAEIEKLCQPESADYPHIAIYFYIQFNLHLQLLAATEHARANGVVLKGDIPIGISRNSVEAWTEPHYFNLNGQAGAPPDDFSVNGQNWGLPTYNWDVMEKDGYAWWMKRFRKMAEYFDAYRIDHILGFFRIWEIPMHAVHGLLGQFVPALPMTREEIELSLIHI
;
A
#
# COMPACT_ATOMS: atom_id res chain seq x y z
N ILE A 1 21.29 -9.48 -21.91
CA ILE A 1 19.94 -9.94 -21.50
C ILE A 1 19.55 -11.16 -22.30
N ARG A 2 19.66 -11.13 -23.65
CA ARG A 2 19.31 -12.25 -24.52
C ARG A 2 20.04 -13.55 -24.14
N ASP A 3 21.35 -13.46 -23.89
CA ASP A 3 22.16 -14.62 -23.49
C ASP A 3 21.85 -15.09 -22.08
N CYS A 4 21.45 -14.16 -21.19
CA CYS A 4 21.06 -14.45 -19.83
C CYS A 4 19.75 -15.25 -19.74
N LEU A 5 18.80 -14.97 -20.63
CA LEU A 5 17.49 -15.59 -20.62
C LEU A 5 17.45 -16.95 -21.33
N LEU A 6 18.33 -17.16 -22.30
CA LEU A 6 18.27 -18.32 -23.21
C LEU A 6 19.26 -19.44 -22.89
N SER A 7 20.38 -19.17 -22.23
CA SER A 7 21.45 -20.14 -22.12
C SER A 7 21.67 -20.73 -20.72
N ARG A 8 21.15 -20.11 -19.67
CA ARG A 8 21.44 -20.55 -18.29
C ARG A 8 20.24 -20.32 -17.41
N GLY A 9 20.01 -21.19 -16.47
CA GLY A 9 18.94 -21.05 -15.50
C GLY A 9 19.05 -19.73 -14.73
N LEU A 10 17.92 -19.19 -14.32
CA LEU A 10 17.84 -18.03 -13.45
C LEU A 10 18.73 -18.27 -12.21
N GLY A 11 19.77 -17.52 -12.07
CA GLY A 11 20.66 -17.58 -10.91
C GLY A 11 22.11 -17.86 -11.19
N ASP A 12 22.52 -18.16 -12.44
CA ASP A 12 23.92 -18.45 -12.71
C ASP A 12 24.76 -17.18 -12.92
N VAL A 13 24.49 -16.41 -13.97
CA VAL A 13 25.21 -15.18 -14.26
C VAL A 13 24.30 -14.20 -15.02
N TYR A 14 24.23 -12.97 -14.57
CA TYR A 14 23.59 -11.88 -15.28
C TYR A 14 24.65 -11.00 -15.93
N LYS A 15 24.49 -10.75 -17.23
CA LYS A 15 25.27 -9.77 -17.97
C LYS A 15 24.44 -8.50 -18.14
N ARG A 16 24.98 -7.38 -17.74
CA ARG A 16 24.41 -6.08 -18.01
C ARG A 16 25.44 -5.21 -18.72
N GLN A 17 25.06 -4.67 -19.84
CA GLN A 17 25.88 -3.66 -20.52
C GLN A 17 25.68 -2.31 -19.82
N VAL A 18 26.77 -1.64 -19.48
CA VAL A 18 26.80 -0.31 -18.93
C VAL A 18 27.76 0.50 -19.78
N GLY A 19 27.26 1.25 -20.74
CA GLY A 19 28.08 1.86 -21.79
C GLY A 19 28.78 0.78 -22.61
N ASP A 20 30.08 0.88 -22.79
CA ASP A 20 30.89 -0.08 -23.54
C ASP A 20 31.41 -1.25 -22.70
N ARG A 21 30.90 -1.45 -21.50
CA ARG A 21 31.37 -2.47 -20.55
C ARG A 21 30.24 -3.40 -20.16
N TYR A 22 30.61 -4.68 -19.91
CA TYR A 22 29.75 -5.69 -19.36
C TYR A 22 30.03 -5.86 -17.87
N VAL A 23 28.99 -5.79 -17.06
CA VAL A 23 29.06 -6.14 -15.63
C VAL A 23 28.45 -7.52 -15.45
N TYR A 24 29.22 -8.42 -14.87
CA TYR A 24 28.79 -9.77 -14.53
C TYR A 24 28.36 -9.80 -13.06
N PHE A 25 27.13 -10.19 -12.80
CA PHE A 25 26.64 -10.46 -11.46
C PHE A 25 26.56 -11.97 -11.29
N SER A 26 27.41 -12.51 -10.44
CA SER A 26 27.25 -13.88 -9.97
C SER A 26 26.31 -13.86 -8.79
N LEU A 27 25.09 -14.35 -9.00
CA LEU A 27 24.18 -14.62 -7.89
C LEU A 27 24.34 -16.06 -7.44
N PRO A 28 24.32 -16.33 -6.12
CA PRO A 28 24.27 -17.70 -5.65
C PRO A 28 23.06 -18.39 -6.27
N ALA A 29 23.24 -19.67 -6.67
CA ALA A 29 22.14 -20.45 -7.24
C ALA A 29 21.00 -20.55 -6.23
N TRP A 30 19.96 -19.74 -6.42
CA TRP A 30 18.78 -19.75 -5.58
C TRP A 30 17.64 -20.44 -6.32
N LYS A 31 17.07 -21.46 -5.69
CA LYS A 31 15.85 -22.12 -6.16
C LYS A 31 14.83 -22.10 -5.03
N GLY A 32 13.64 -21.65 -5.33
CA GLY A 32 12.58 -21.58 -4.34
C GLY A 32 11.20 -21.60 -4.99
N ALA A 33 10.26 -22.16 -4.28
CA ALA A 33 8.83 -22.02 -4.54
C ALA A 33 8.20 -21.19 -3.42
N GLY A 34 7.08 -20.60 -3.70
CA GLY A 34 6.31 -19.82 -2.72
C GLY A 34 4.86 -19.70 -3.12
N VAL A 35 4.10 -19.05 -2.30
CA VAL A 35 2.67 -18.78 -2.53
C VAL A 35 2.42 -17.28 -2.62
N ALA A 36 1.40 -16.92 -3.39
CA ALA A 36 0.81 -15.59 -3.38
C ALA A 36 -0.52 -15.67 -2.62
N VAL A 37 -0.66 -14.87 -1.59
CA VAL A 37 -1.85 -14.88 -0.71
C VAL A 37 -2.16 -13.48 -0.21
N PRO A 38 -3.42 -13.02 -0.33
CA PRO A 38 -3.83 -11.76 0.29
C PRO A 38 -3.81 -11.89 1.82
N VAL A 39 -3.30 -10.88 2.53
CA VAL A 39 -3.31 -10.90 4.00
C VAL A 39 -4.75 -11.03 4.53
N PHE A 40 -5.70 -10.31 3.95
CA PHE A 40 -7.11 -10.36 4.38
C PHE A 40 -7.76 -11.74 4.24
N SER A 41 -7.24 -12.64 3.39
CA SER A 41 -7.76 -13.99 3.21
C SER A 41 -7.21 -15.00 4.23
N LEU A 42 -6.18 -14.63 4.98
CA LEU A 42 -5.64 -15.46 6.03
C LEU A 42 -6.65 -15.60 7.18
N ARG A 43 -6.70 -16.79 7.76
CA ARG A 43 -7.61 -17.07 8.87
C ARG A 43 -6.95 -18.00 9.89
N SER A 44 -6.98 -17.60 11.14
CA SER A 44 -6.60 -18.44 12.28
C SER A 44 -7.60 -18.28 13.41
N GLU A 45 -7.49 -19.08 14.46
CA GLU A 45 -8.30 -18.92 15.67
C GLU A 45 -8.08 -17.56 16.38
N LYS A 46 -6.98 -16.87 16.05
CA LYS A 46 -6.63 -15.57 16.64
C LYS A 46 -7.07 -14.39 15.79
N SER A 47 -7.46 -14.61 14.54
CA SER A 47 -7.95 -13.58 13.63
C SER A 47 -9.23 -12.94 14.15
N PHE A 48 -9.52 -11.74 13.66
CA PHE A 48 -10.73 -10.98 14.02
C PHE A 48 -11.69 -10.89 12.82
N GLY A 49 -12.01 -12.04 12.20
CA GLY A 49 -12.86 -12.12 11.02
C GLY A 49 -12.14 -11.80 9.71
N VAL A 50 -10.89 -11.37 9.77
CA VAL A 50 -10.02 -11.04 8.65
C VAL A 50 -8.59 -11.35 9.03
N GLY A 51 -7.75 -11.68 8.06
CA GLY A 51 -6.31 -11.87 8.29
C GLY A 51 -5.62 -10.55 8.64
N ASP A 52 -4.64 -10.61 9.52
CA ASP A 52 -3.86 -9.50 10.03
C ASP A 52 -2.34 -9.80 10.00
N PHE A 53 -1.51 -8.87 10.47
CA PHE A 53 -0.06 -9.09 10.47
C PHE A 53 0.40 -10.17 11.46
N GLY A 54 -0.39 -10.50 12.46
CA GLY A 54 -0.18 -11.70 13.29
C GLY A 54 -0.43 -12.99 12.50
N ASP A 55 -1.44 -12.99 11.62
CA ASP A 55 -1.71 -14.10 10.71
C ASP A 55 -0.65 -14.23 9.62
N LEU A 56 -0.12 -13.11 9.12
CA LEU A 56 1.00 -13.11 8.18
C LEU A 56 2.23 -13.81 8.80
N LYS A 57 2.53 -13.55 10.07
CA LYS A 57 3.61 -14.24 10.77
C LYS A 57 3.39 -15.76 10.85
N ARG A 58 2.15 -16.20 11.12
CA ARG A 58 1.78 -17.64 11.09
C ARG A 58 1.87 -18.25 9.70
N MET A 59 1.53 -17.46 8.67
CA MET A 59 1.71 -17.87 7.27
C MET A 59 3.17 -18.08 6.91
N ILE A 60 4.06 -17.26 7.45
CA ILE A 60 5.51 -17.44 7.32
C ILE A 60 5.95 -18.73 8.00
N ASP A 61 5.47 -19.03 9.21
CA ASP A 61 5.74 -20.30 9.91
C ASP A 61 5.30 -21.51 9.07
N TRP A 62 4.12 -21.42 8.44
CA TRP A 62 3.64 -22.45 7.54
C TRP A 62 4.55 -22.60 6.31
N ALA A 63 4.99 -21.50 5.69
CA ALA A 63 5.92 -21.53 4.57
C ALA A 63 7.23 -22.21 4.95
N VAL A 64 7.78 -21.93 6.15
CA VAL A 64 8.96 -22.60 6.69
C VAL A 64 8.73 -24.11 6.83
N SER A 65 7.61 -24.50 7.44
CA SER A 65 7.28 -25.92 7.70
C SER A 65 7.10 -26.71 6.39
N THR A 66 6.64 -26.09 5.34
CA THR A 66 6.46 -26.67 3.99
C THR A 66 7.64 -26.43 3.06
N LYS A 67 8.78 -25.91 3.60
CA LYS A 67 10.02 -25.62 2.86
C LYS A 67 9.85 -24.62 1.71
N GLN A 68 8.85 -23.78 1.76
CA GLN A 68 8.69 -22.68 0.83
C GLN A 68 9.67 -21.55 1.15
N LYS A 69 10.05 -20.81 0.14
CA LYS A 69 11.09 -19.78 0.21
C LYS A 69 10.57 -18.36 0.01
N ALA A 70 9.32 -18.21 -0.37
CA ALA A 70 8.72 -16.90 -0.58
C ALA A 70 7.24 -16.89 -0.23
N VAL A 71 6.78 -15.78 0.34
CA VAL A 71 5.37 -15.44 0.50
C VAL A 71 5.16 -14.09 -0.18
N GLN A 72 4.33 -14.07 -1.23
CA GLN A 72 3.89 -12.84 -1.88
C GLN A 72 2.55 -12.43 -1.30
N ILE A 73 2.39 -11.17 -0.96
CA ILE A 73 1.11 -10.61 -0.51
C ILE A 73 0.58 -9.60 -1.53
N LEU A 74 -0.72 -9.33 -1.51
CA LEU A 74 -1.34 -8.22 -2.24
C LEU A 74 -1.06 -6.89 -1.52
N PRO A 75 -1.39 -5.74 -2.17
CA PRO A 75 -1.21 -4.44 -1.54
C PRO A 75 -1.90 -4.36 -0.17
N ILE A 76 -1.23 -3.75 0.79
CA ILE A 76 -1.68 -3.63 2.19
C ILE A 76 -1.93 -2.18 2.60
N ASN A 77 -1.84 -1.27 1.64
CA ASN A 77 -2.07 0.14 1.89
C ASN A 77 -3.54 0.43 2.25
N ASP A 78 -3.76 1.54 2.93
CA ASP A 78 -5.11 1.95 3.34
C ASP A 78 -5.96 2.34 2.12
N THR A 79 -7.13 1.73 2.01
CA THR A 79 -8.11 1.95 0.96
C THR A 79 -9.41 2.55 1.50
N THR A 80 -9.43 2.97 2.76
CA THR A 80 -10.64 3.44 3.45
C THR A 80 -11.12 4.78 2.89
N MET A 81 -12.21 4.76 2.16
CA MET A 81 -12.85 5.96 1.58
C MET A 81 -14.21 6.23 2.19
N THR A 82 -15.04 5.19 2.29
CA THR A 82 -16.46 5.27 2.64
C THR A 82 -16.82 4.46 3.88
N HIS A 83 -15.89 3.68 4.40
CA HIS A 83 -16.09 2.67 5.45
C HIS A 83 -17.09 1.55 5.08
N THR A 84 -17.34 1.36 3.77
CA THR A 84 -18.19 0.29 3.25
C THR A 84 -17.36 -0.79 2.57
N TRP A 85 -18.02 -1.89 2.19
CA TRP A 85 -17.37 -2.98 1.49
C TRP A 85 -16.69 -2.57 0.16
N THR A 86 -17.06 -1.44 -0.43
CA THR A 86 -16.44 -0.90 -1.65
C THR A 86 -14.96 -0.55 -1.44
N ASP A 87 -14.55 -0.32 -0.19
CA ASP A 87 -13.17 -0.04 0.18
C ASP A 87 -12.29 -1.30 0.25
N SER A 88 -12.85 -2.49 0.02
CA SER A 88 -12.12 -3.76 0.12
C SER A 88 -11.16 -4.03 -1.05
N TYR A 89 -11.18 -3.22 -2.10
CA TYR A 89 -10.31 -3.38 -3.27
C TYR A 89 -8.90 -2.86 -3.00
N PRO A 90 -7.87 -3.74 -2.92
CA PRO A 90 -6.56 -3.38 -2.38
C PRO A 90 -5.71 -2.47 -3.27
N TYR A 91 -6.09 -2.32 -4.56
CA TYR A 91 -5.32 -1.49 -5.50
C TYR A 91 -5.79 -0.04 -5.57
N ASN A 92 -6.88 0.32 -4.88
CA ASN A 92 -7.40 1.70 -4.86
C ASN A 92 -7.08 2.39 -3.53
N SER A 93 -5.79 2.55 -3.23
CA SER A 93 -5.34 3.12 -1.95
C SER A 93 -5.55 4.62 -1.85
N ILE A 94 -5.87 5.08 -0.64
CA ILE A 94 -5.89 6.51 -0.28
C ILE A 94 -4.52 7.03 0.11
N SER A 95 -3.54 6.15 0.34
CA SER A 95 -2.14 6.51 0.54
C SER A 95 -1.22 5.37 0.12
N ILE A 96 -0.10 5.71 -0.50
CA ILE A 96 0.95 4.74 -0.87
C ILE A 96 1.85 4.37 0.32
N TYR A 97 1.73 5.05 1.44
CA TYR A 97 2.56 4.87 2.63
C TYR A 97 1.81 4.23 3.78
N ALA A 98 0.59 4.68 4.05
CA ALA A 98 -0.20 4.22 5.19
C ALA A 98 -0.74 2.79 4.97
N PHE A 99 -0.72 1.99 6.03
CA PHE A 99 -1.27 0.64 6.01
C PHE A 99 -2.73 0.65 6.43
N HIS A 100 -3.50 -0.28 5.85
CA HIS A 100 -4.92 -0.40 6.16
C HIS A 100 -5.13 -0.84 7.62
N PRO A 101 -5.92 -0.09 8.41
CA PRO A 101 -6.15 -0.40 9.83
C PRO A 101 -6.68 -1.82 10.10
N MET A 102 -7.38 -2.41 9.12
CA MET A 102 -7.91 -3.78 9.25
C MET A 102 -6.82 -4.84 9.46
N TYR A 103 -5.57 -4.59 9.07
CA TYR A 103 -4.46 -5.55 9.23
C TYR A 103 -3.83 -5.54 10.62
N THR A 104 -4.32 -4.70 11.53
CA THR A 104 -3.83 -4.69 12.91
C THR A 104 -4.26 -5.96 13.65
N ASP A 105 -3.29 -6.68 14.23
CA ASP A 105 -3.56 -7.68 15.27
C ASP A 105 -3.88 -6.93 16.58
N LEU A 106 -5.16 -6.88 16.94
CA LEU A 106 -5.64 -6.14 18.09
C LEU A 106 -5.03 -6.62 19.42
N LYS A 107 -4.66 -7.92 19.52
CA LYS A 107 -4.06 -8.47 20.73
C LYS A 107 -2.68 -7.90 21.03
N GLN A 108 -1.97 -7.44 20.00
CA GLN A 108 -0.67 -6.80 20.16
C GLN A 108 -0.77 -5.35 20.65
N LEU A 109 -1.94 -4.71 20.55
CA LEU A 109 -2.16 -3.38 21.11
C LEU A 109 -2.30 -3.39 22.64
N GLY A 110 -2.54 -4.55 23.22
CA GLY A 110 -2.82 -4.72 24.65
C GLY A 110 -4.24 -5.18 24.93
N THR A 111 -4.58 -5.27 26.21
CA THR A 111 -5.88 -5.75 26.70
C THR A 111 -6.64 -4.57 27.33
N LEU A 112 -7.92 -4.44 27.00
CA LEU A 112 -8.76 -3.44 27.62
C LEU A 112 -8.95 -3.72 29.11
N LYS A 113 -8.82 -2.69 29.95
CA LYS A 113 -9.05 -2.77 31.40
C LYS A 113 -10.50 -3.05 31.74
N ASP A 114 -11.44 -2.60 30.89
CA ASP A 114 -12.86 -2.93 31.00
C ASP A 114 -13.08 -4.40 30.62
N LYS A 115 -13.29 -5.24 31.61
CA LYS A 115 -13.52 -6.68 31.46
C LYS A 115 -14.78 -7.00 30.66
N LYS A 116 -15.84 -6.16 30.78
CA LYS A 116 -17.09 -6.36 30.05
C LYS A 116 -16.90 -6.06 28.56
N ALA A 117 -16.28 -4.93 28.24
CA ALA A 117 -15.92 -4.60 26.87
C ALA A 117 -15.01 -5.67 26.26
N MET A 118 -13.99 -6.14 26.99
CA MET A 118 -13.09 -7.18 26.51
C MET A 118 -13.81 -8.52 26.25
N ALA A 119 -14.76 -8.90 27.11
CA ALA A 119 -15.57 -10.10 26.90
C ALA A 119 -16.45 -9.98 25.65
N ASP A 120 -17.03 -8.81 25.40
CA ASP A 120 -17.82 -8.53 24.20
C ASP A 120 -16.96 -8.60 22.92
N PHE A 121 -15.77 -8.00 22.92
CA PHE A 121 -14.83 -8.11 21.80
C PHE A 121 -14.40 -9.56 21.54
N ASN A 122 -14.16 -10.35 22.57
CA ASN A 122 -13.82 -11.77 22.41
C ASN A 122 -15.01 -12.57 21.83
N LYS A 123 -16.24 -12.21 22.17
CA LYS A 123 -17.45 -12.82 21.59
C LYS A 123 -17.55 -12.46 20.10
N ARG A 124 -17.48 -11.16 19.77
CA ARG A 124 -17.51 -10.68 18.38
C ARG A 124 -16.37 -11.24 17.51
N GLN A 125 -15.19 -11.43 18.09
CA GLN A 125 -14.08 -12.10 17.40
C GLN A 125 -14.49 -13.49 16.94
N LYS A 126 -15.09 -14.30 17.83
CA LYS A 126 -15.52 -15.67 17.49
C LYS A 126 -16.64 -15.65 16.44
N GLU A 127 -17.60 -14.75 16.57
CA GLU A 127 -18.70 -14.59 15.62
C GLU A 127 -18.21 -14.21 14.23
N LEU A 128 -17.39 -13.16 14.10
CA LEU A 128 -16.82 -12.72 12.84
C LEU A 128 -15.90 -13.78 12.24
N ASN A 129 -15.14 -14.49 13.07
CA ASN A 129 -14.21 -15.52 12.62
C ASN A 129 -14.91 -16.81 12.14
N ALA A 130 -16.14 -17.04 12.57
CA ALA A 130 -16.97 -18.17 12.14
C ALA A 130 -17.70 -17.93 10.81
N LEU A 131 -17.70 -16.69 10.30
CA LEU A 131 -18.35 -16.37 9.02
C LEU A 131 -17.62 -17.04 7.85
N PRO A 132 -18.35 -17.50 6.82
CA PRO A 132 -17.77 -18.16 5.65
C PRO A 132 -16.99 -17.17 4.75
N ALA A 133 -17.28 -15.88 4.85
CA ALA A 133 -16.61 -14.81 4.14
C ALA A 133 -16.32 -13.64 5.10
N VAL A 134 -15.44 -12.73 4.68
CA VAL A 134 -15.14 -11.53 5.46
C VAL A 134 -16.34 -10.58 5.39
N ASP A 135 -16.90 -10.25 6.54
CA ASP A 135 -17.81 -9.11 6.67
C ASP A 135 -16.95 -7.86 6.90
N TYR A 136 -16.62 -7.19 5.79
CA TYR A 136 -15.72 -6.05 5.78
C TYR A 136 -16.17 -4.93 6.74
N GLU A 137 -17.45 -4.57 6.69
CA GLU A 137 -18.01 -3.47 7.48
C GLU A 137 -18.04 -3.80 8.96
N ALA A 138 -18.51 -5.00 9.32
CA ALA A 138 -18.56 -5.44 10.71
C ALA A 138 -17.16 -5.57 11.32
N VAL A 139 -16.18 -6.08 10.56
CA VAL A 139 -14.77 -6.16 10.97
C VAL A 139 -14.20 -4.76 11.23
N ASN A 140 -14.32 -3.86 10.27
CA ASN A 140 -13.78 -2.50 10.40
C ASN A 140 -14.45 -1.76 11.57
N LYS A 141 -15.77 -1.76 11.65
CA LYS A 141 -16.51 -1.16 12.77
C LYS A 141 -16.00 -1.67 14.12
N THR A 142 -15.86 -2.99 14.26
CA THR A 142 -15.40 -3.59 15.50
C THR A 142 -13.96 -3.22 15.84
N LYS A 143 -13.06 -3.23 14.85
CA LYS A 143 -11.67 -2.82 15.06
C LYS A 143 -11.56 -1.34 15.42
N TRP A 144 -12.32 -0.45 14.79
CA TRP A 144 -12.34 0.97 15.12
C TRP A 144 -12.86 1.24 16.54
N GLU A 145 -13.89 0.53 17.00
CA GLU A 145 -14.34 0.60 18.38
C GLU A 145 -13.22 0.19 19.36
N TYR A 146 -12.48 -0.87 19.03
CA TYR A 146 -11.32 -1.27 19.83
C TYR A 146 -10.21 -0.23 19.83
N PHE A 147 -9.88 0.35 18.68
CA PHE A 147 -8.86 1.41 18.57
C PHE A 147 -9.21 2.60 19.46
N HIS A 148 -10.44 3.07 19.44
CA HIS A 148 -10.85 4.18 20.30
C HIS A 148 -10.68 3.87 21.79
N LEU A 149 -11.08 2.68 22.22
CA LEU A 149 -10.96 2.29 23.64
C LEU A 149 -9.50 2.09 24.06
N ILE A 150 -8.71 1.40 23.27
CA ILE A 150 -7.31 1.17 23.61
C ILE A 150 -6.47 2.44 23.48
N PHE A 151 -6.75 3.30 22.53
CA PHE A 151 -6.10 4.60 22.40
C PHE A 151 -6.38 5.50 23.59
N LYS A 152 -7.63 5.54 24.08
CA LYS A 152 -7.96 6.26 25.33
C LYS A 152 -7.19 5.70 26.53
N GLN A 153 -6.88 4.41 26.55
CA GLN A 153 -6.18 3.74 27.64
C GLN A 153 -4.67 3.88 27.59
N GLU A 154 -4.06 3.72 26.41
CA GLU A 154 -2.62 3.57 26.20
C GLU A 154 -2.02 4.63 25.28
N GLY A 155 -2.84 5.43 24.61
CA GLY A 155 -2.40 6.36 23.56
C GLY A 155 -1.35 7.34 24.04
N GLU A 156 -1.56 8.02 25.17
CA GLU A 156 -0.60 8.97 25.74
C GLU A 156 0.76 8.32 26.02
N LYS A 157 0.74 7.14 26.64
CA LYS A 157 1.96 6.38 26.93
C LYS A 157 2.71 5.99 25.66
N VAL A 158 2.01 5.58 24.61
CA VAL A 158 2.64 5.18 23.34
C VAL A 158 3.19 6.40 22.63
N LEU A 159 2.39 7.47 22.50
CA LEU A 159 2.79 8.68 21.78
C LEU A 159 3.92 9.46 22.48
N SER A 160 4.11 9.27 23.79
CA SER A 160 5.24 9.84 24.53
C SER A 160 6.50 8.97 24.54
N SER A 161 6.46 7.78 23.92
CA SER A 161 7.62 6.88 23.89
C SER A 161 8.70 7.34 22.90
N ALA A 162 9.97 7.08 23.22
CA ALA A 162 11.08 7.36 22.31
C ALA A 162 10.91 6.65 20.95
N ALA A 163 10.46 5.39 20.96
CA ALA A 163 10.23 4.63 19.73
C ALA A 163 9.17 5.27 18.84
N PHE A 164 8.10 5.83 19.41
CA PHE A 164 7.12 6.57 18.63
C PHE A 164 7.71 7.88 18.08
N HIS A 165 8.49 8.62 18.88
CA HIS A 165 9.13 9.84 18.41
C HIS A 165 10.07 9.59 17.23
N ASP A 166 10.88 8.54 17.30
CA ASP A 166 11.78 8.15 16.20
C ASP A 166 10.98 7.79 14.94
N PHE A 167 9.90 7.02 15.09
CA PHE A 167 8.99 6.69 14.00
C PHE A 167 8.34 7.95 13.43
N PHE A 168 7.81 8.82 14.27
CA PHE A 168 7.10 10.03 13.83
C PHE A 168 8.04 10.97 13.06
N GLU A 169 9.22 11.27 13.60
CA GLU A 169 10.19 12.15 12.93
C GLU A 169 10.65 11.59 11.58
N SER A 170 10.81 10.28 11.48
CA SER A 170 11.21 9.62 10.23
C SER A 170 10.08 9.56 9.19
N ASN A 171 8.83 9.76 9.58
CA ASN A 171 7.66 9.53 8.75
C ASN A 171 6.70 10.72 8.66
N LYS A 172 6.93 11.80 9.38
CA LYS A 172 5.99 12.93 9.51
C LYS A 172 5.58 13.55 8.17
N GLU A 173 6.44 13.49 7.17
CA GLU A 173 6.19 14.03 5.83
C GLU A 173 4.94 13.42 5.17
N TRP A 174 4.69 12.13 5.38
CA TRP A 174 3.51 11.44 4.87
C TRP A 174 2.45 11.17 5.94
N LEU A 175 2.90 10.98 7.19
CA LEU A 175 2.03 10.55 8.28
C LEU A 175 1.06 11.64 8.73
N GLN A 176 1.53 12.89 8.80
CA GLN A 176 0.67 14.04 9.16
C GLN A 176 -0.42 14.29 8.10
N PRO A 177 -0.08 14.43 6.81
CA PRO A 177 -1.11 14.57 5.76
C PRO A 177 -2.10 13.41 5.73
N TYR A 178 -1.63 12.17 5.88
CA TYR A 178 -2.51 11.00 5.92
C TYR A 178 -3.50 11.04 7.10
N ALA A 179 -3.01 11.35 8.30
CA ALA A 179 -3.85 11.39 9.50
C ALA A 179 -4.90 12.50 9.40
N VAL A 180 -4.50 13.68 8.94
CA VAL A 180 -5.42 14.81 8.74
C VAL A 180 -6.41 14.54 7.61
N PHE A 181 -5.96 13.98 6.48
CA PHE A 181 -6.85 13.58 5.38
C PHE A 181 -7.92 12.60 5.88
N SER A 182 -7.51 11.57 6.61
CA SER A 182 -8.42 10.56 7.15
C SER A 182 -9.42 11.14 8.14
N TYR A 183 -8.98 12.06 9.00
CA TYR A 183 -9.86 12.80 9.90
C TYR A 183 -10.86 13.69 9.14
N LEU A 184 -10.41 14.48 8.19
CA LEU A 184 -11.25 15.39 7.41
C LEU A 184 -12.25 14.63 6.53
N ARG A 185 -11.83 13.49 5.91
CA ARG A 185 -12.74 12.57 5.20
C ARG A 185 -13.91 12.16 6.08
N ASP A 186 -13.63 11.81 7.34
CA ASP A 186 -14.68 11.36 8.27
C ASP A 186 -15.55 12.53 8.77
N VAL A 187 -14.98 13.71 8.96
CA VAL A 187 -15.72 14.93 9.33
C VAL A 187 -16.64 15.37 8.20
N TYR A 188 -16.13 15.43 6.98
CA TYR A 188 -16.90 15.90 5.81
C TYR A 188 -17.69 14.78 5.11
N LYS A 189 -17.56 13.53 5.55
CA LYS A 189 -18.29 12.38 5.00
C LYS A 189 -18.02 12.11 3.51
N THR A 190 -16.86 12.53 3.01
CA THR A 190 -16.43 12.33 1.64
C THR A 190 -14.92 12.30 1.53
N PRO A 191 -14.33 11.34 0.77
CA PRO A 191 -12.89 11.34 0.46
C PRO A 191 -12.53 12.37 -0.62
N ASN A 192 -13.53 12.95 -1.30
CA ASN A 192 -13.31 13.95 -2.33
C ASN A 192 -12.93 15.30 -1.71
N PHE A 193 -11.65 15.48 -1.45
CA PHE A 193 -11.12 16.68 -0.82
C PHE A 193 -11.45 17.98 -1.57
N ARG A 194 -11.76 17.91 -2.88
CA ARG A 194 -12.17 19.08 -3.67
C ARG A 194 -13.53 19.63 -3.26
N GLU A 195 -14.35 18.81 -2.60
CA GLU A 195 -15.66 19.17 -2.07
C GLU A 195 -15.60 19.66 -0.62
N TRP A 196 -14.43 19.58 0.03
CA TRP A 196 -14.29 20.03 1.41
C TRP A 196 -14.44 21.54 1.53
N PRO A 197 -15.26 22.06 2.45
CA PRO A 197 -15.46 23.50 2.65
C PRO A 197 -14.18 24.25 3.04
N LYS A 198 -13.27 23.55 3.74
CA LYS A 198 -11.94 23.99 4.12
C LYS A 198 -10.95 22.86 3.83
N TYR A 199 -9.72 23.19 3.52
CA TYR A 199 -8.66 22.24 3.19
C TYR A 199 -8.84 21.50 1.85
N SER A 200 -9.65 22.02 0.93
CA SER A 200 -9.74 21.49 -0.44
C SER A 200 -8.41 21.59 -1.20
N SER A 201 -7.57 22.53 -0.84
CA SER A 201 -6.17 22.64 -1.26
C SER A 201 -5.26 22.35 -0.08
N TYR A 202 -4.18 21.61 -0.32
CA TYR A 202 -3.22 21.27 0.71
C TYR A 202 -2.34 22.48 1.05
N ASP A 203 -2.20 22.74 2.36
CA ASP A 203 -1.24 23.69 2.92
C ASP A 203 -0.51 23.03 4.09
N ALA A 204 0.78 22.79 3.92
CA ALA A 204 1.59 22.07 4.90
C ALA A 204 1.58 22.73 6.29
N ALA A 205 1.60 24.08 6.35
CA ALA A 205 1.63 24.81 7.63
C ALA A 205 0.28 24.71 8.36
N GLU A 206 -0.83 24.72 7.62
CA GLU A 206 -2.16 24.53 8.22
C GLU A 206 -2.34 23.09 8.74
N ILE A 207 -1.83 22.09 7.99
CA ILE A 207 -1.88 20.69 8.40
C ILE A 207 -1.00 20.43 9.63
N GLU A 208 0.20 21.01 9.66
CA GLU A 208 1.08 20.92 10.83
C GLU A 208 0.44 21.48 12.09
N LYS A 209 -0.29 22.62 12.00
CA LYS A 209 -1.02 23.19 13.13
C LYS A 209 -2.10 22.26 13.68
N LEU A 210 -2.82 21.55 12.81
CA LEU A 210 -3.82 20.58 13.23
C LEU A 210 -3.20 19.39 13.98
N CYS A 211 -1.96 19.05 13.67
CA CYS A 211 -1.21 17.97 14.28
C CYS A 211 -0.51 18.36 15.61
N GLN A 212 -0.66 19.60 16.08
CA GLN A 212 -0.09 20.02 17.36
C GLN A 212 -0.99 19.60 18.53
N PRO A 213 -0.41 19.22 19.69
CA PRO A 213 -1.19 18.79 20.86
C PRO A 213 -2.20 19.84 21.36
N GLU A 214 -1.94 21.12 21.09
CA GLU A 214 -2.80 22.25 21.45
C GLU A 214 -4.05 22.38 20.56
N SER A 215 -4.08 21.69 19.41
CA SER A 215 -5.23 21.69 18.52
C SER A 215 -6.39 20.91 19.14
N ALA A 216 -7.59 21.46 19.05
CA ALA A 216 -8.80 20.77 19.48
C ALA A 216 -9.06 19.47 18.68
N ASP A 217 -8.56 19.40 17.45
CA ASP A 217 -8.70 18.25 16.55
C ASP A 217 -7.62 17.18 16.79
N TYR A 218 -6.55 17.52 17.52
CA TYR A 218 -5.41 16.63 17.74
C TYR A 218 -5.79 15.23 18.23
N PRO A 219 -6.67 15.03 19.23
CA PRO A 219 -7.03 13.69 19.70
C PRO A 219 -7.64 12.81 18.61
N HIS A 220 -8.35 13.41 17.66
CA HIS A 220 -8.98 12.72 16.53
C HIS A 220 -7.98 12.40 15.41
N ILE A 221 -6.89 13.16 15.33
CA ILE A 221 -5.81 12.96 14.37
C ILE A 221 -4.77 11.97 14.95
N ALA A 222 -4.43 12.13 16.21
CA ALA A 222 -3.38 11.34 16.88
C ALA A 222 -3.70 9.82 16.94
N ILE A 223 -4.96 9.44 16.90
CA ILE A 223 -5.34 8.03 16.81
C ILE A 223 -4.81 7.37 15.54
N TYR A 224 -4.73 8.09 14.41
CA TYR A 224 -4.14 7.58 13.17
C TYR A 224 -2.62 7.42 13.30
N PHE A 225 -1.93 8.32 14.02
CA PHE A 225 -0.52 8.15 14.34
C PHE A 225 -0.29 6.87 15.15
N TYR A 226 -1.11 6.68 16.18
CA TYR A 226 -1.07 5.49 17.04
C TYR A 226 -1.28 4.20 16.23
N ILE A 227 -2.29 4.16 15.36
CA ILE A 227 -2.61 3.00 14.54
C ILE A 227 -1.46 2.70 13.57
N GLN A 228 -0.96 3.70 12.85
CA GLN A 228 0.11 3.51 11.87
C GLN A 228 1.43 3.10 12.52
N PHE A 229 1.75 3.62 13.71
CA PHE A 229 2.92 3.18 14.47
C PHE A 229 2.81 1.69 14.85
N ASN A 230 1.66 1.25 15.36
CA ASN A 230 1.46 -0.15 15.71
C ASN A 230 1.49 -1.07 14.48
N LEU A 231 0.90 -0.65 13.36
CA LEU A 231 0.98 -1.38 12.09
C LEU A 231 2.43 -1.52 11.60
N HIS A 232 3.21 -0.43 11.69
CA HIS A 232 4.64 -0.45 11.40
C HIS A 232 5.36 -1.52 12.22
N LEU A 233 5.18 -1.51 13.53
CA LEU A 233 5.83 -2.47 14.43
C LEU A 233 5.43 -3.92 14.11
N GLN A 234 4.15 -4.16 13.87
CA GLN A 234 3.63 -5.51 13.59
C GLN A 234 4.11 -6.05 12.25
N LEU A 235 4.12 -5.21 11.19
CA LEU A 235 4.62 -5.62 9.90
C LEU A 235 6.15 -5.83 9.93
N LEU A 236 6.88 -4.94 10.59
CA LEU A 236 8.32 -5.09 10.75
C LEU A 236 8.67 -6.39 11.48
N ALA A 237 7.94 -6.72 12.56
CA ALA A 237 8.11 -7.99 13.27
C ALA A 237 7.82 -9.22 12.39
N ALA A 238 6.85 -9.14 11.47
CA ALA A 238 6.59 -10.20 10.51
C ALA A 238 7.71 -10.31 9.47
N THR A 239 8.23 -9.18 9.00
CA THR A 239 9.36 -9.10 8.05
C THR A 239 10.64 -9.68 8.65
N GLU A 240 10.98 -9.28 9.86
CA GLU A 240 12.16 -9.79 10.57
C GLU A 240 12.03 -11.29 10.83
N HIS A 241 10.83 -11.76 11.17
CA HIS A 241 10.54 -13.18 11.33
C HIS A 241 10.74 -13.95 10.01
N ALA A 242 10.29 -13.41 8.88
CA ALA A 242 10.51 -14.00 7.57
C ALA A 242 12.02 -14.10 7.25
N ARG A 243 12.74 -13.01 7.43
CA ARG A 243 14.19 -12.93 7.19
C ARG A 243 14.97 -13.92 8.04
N ALA A 244 14.66 -13.98 9.35
CA ALA A 244 15.30 -14.91 10.28
C ALA A 244 15.09 -16.39 9.90
N ASN A 245 14.00 -16.70 9.20
CA ASN A 245 13.66 -18.05 8.75
C ASN A 245 13.98 -18.31 7.27
N GLY A 246 14.64 -17.40 6.59
CA GLY A 246 15.04 -17.55 5.18
C GLY A 246 13.87 -17.57 4.21
N VAL A 247 12.79 -16.88 4.53
CA VAL A 247 11.60 -16.69 3.69
C VAL A 247 11.60 -15.26 3.15
N VAL A 248 11.56 -15.11 1.84
CA VAL A 248 11.42 -13.82 1.15
C VAL A 248 9.98 -13.33 1.30
N LEU A 249 9.79 -12.18 1.90
CA LEU A 249 8.50 -11.50 1.90
C LEU A 249 8.44 -10.57 0.69
N LYS A 250 7.51 -10.86 -0.23
CA LYS A 250 7.34 -10.12 -1.48
C LYS A 250 6.08 -9.29 -1.43
N GLY A 251 6.22 -7.96 -1.52
CA GLY A 251 5.12 -7.02 -1.60
C GLY A 251 4.54 -6.89 -3.00
N ASP A 252 3.43 -6.18 -3.10
CA ASP A 252 2.80 -5.81 -4.37
C ASP A 252 2.58 -4.29 -4.40
N ILE A 253 3.04 -3.65 -5.46
CA ILE A 253 2.96 -2.20 -5.63
C ILE A 253 1.91 -1.89 -6.69
N PRO A 254 0.76 -1.28 -6.32
CA PRO A 254 -0.24 -0.83 -7.27
C PRO A 254 0.34 0.11 -8.32
N ILE A 255 -0.15 0.02 -9.55
CA ILE A 255 0.25 0.94 -10.63
C ILE A 255 -0.11 2.39 -10.31
N GLY A 256 -1.24 2.64 -9.66
CA GLY A 256 -1.77 3.97 -9.45
C GLY A 256 -2.08 4.29 -8.00
N ILE A 257 -2.72 5.43 -7.84
CA ILE A 257 -3.31 5.93 -6.59
C ILE A 257 -4.78 6.21 -6.82
N SER A 258 -5.55 6.34 -5.75
CA SER A 258 -6.90 6.88 -5.87
C SER A 258 -6.85 8.37 -6.27
N ARG A 259 -7.83 8.78 -7.07
CA ARG A 259 -8.06 10.20 -7.39
C ARG A 259 -8.35 11.03 -6.13
N ASN A 260 -8.91 10.40 -5.12
CA ASN A 260 -9.23 10.94 -3.81
C ASN A 260 -8.25 10.40 -2.75
N SER A 261 -6.95 10.50 -3.04
CA SER A 261 -5.87 10.06 -2.14
C SER A 261 -5.14 11.25 -1.53
N VAL A 262 -4.37 10.94 -0.51
CA VAL A 262 -3.45 11.88 0.13
C VAL A 262 -2.46 12.44 -0.89
N GLU A 263 -1.89 11.57 -1.73
CA GLU A 263 -0.88 11.98 -2.75
C GLU A 263 -1.50 12.87 -3.83
N ALA A 264 -2.76 12.62 -4.23
CA ALA A 264 -3.47 13.50 -5.16
C ALA A 264 -3.80 14.88 -4.53
N TRP A 265 -3.90 14.94 -3.19
CA TRP A 265 -4.12 16.17 -2.45
C TRP A 265 -2.83 16.96 -2.21
N THR A 266 -1.75 16.26 -1.79
CA THR A 266 -0.48 16.89 -1.41
C THR A 266 0.43 17.21 -2.60
N GLU A 267 0.44 16.34 -3.61
CA GLU A 267 1.37 16.37 -4.74
C GLU A 267 0.66 16.22 -6.10
N PRO A 268 -0.43 16.99 -6.38
CA PRO A 268 -1.28 16.82 -7.56
C PRO A 268 -0.52 17.00 -8.90
N HIS A 269 0.63 17.68 -8.89
CA HIS A 269 1.43 17.95 -10.09
C HIS A 269 2.07 16.69 -10.70
N TYR A 270 2.20 15.61 -9.92
CA TYR A 270 2.70 14.32 -10.41
C TYR A 270 1.64 13.48 -11.14
N PHE A 271 0.38 13.93 -11.18
CA PHE A 271 -0.73 13.14 -11.70
C PHE A 271 -1.56 13.88 -12.73
N ASN A 272 -1.96 13.16 -13.78
CA ASN A 272 -2.95 13.64 -14.75
C ASN A 272 -4.36 13.33 -14.21
N LEU A 273 -4.90 14.27 -13.45
CA LEU A 273 -6.21 14.10 -12.81
C LEU A 273 -7.39 14.16 -13.79
N ASN A 274 -7.14 14.49 -15.05
CA ASN A 274 -8.14 14.57 -16.12
C ASN A 274 -8.23 13.29 -16.97
N GLY A 275 -7.37 12.32 -16.74
CA GLY A 275 -7.35 11.03 -17.40
C GLY A 275 -7.60 9.88 -16.42
N GLN A 276 -7.94 8.71 -16.93
CA GLN A 276 -8.14 7.49 -16.16
C GLN A 276 -7.30 6.37 -16.77
N ALA A 277 -6.51 5.70 -15.93
CA ALA A 277 -5.78 4.52 -16.35
C ALA A 277 -6.72 3.33 -16.58
N GLY A 278 -6.37 2.49 -17.54
CA GLY A 278 -7.10 1.27 -17.83
C GLY A 278 -6.35 0.36 -18.79
N ALA A 279 -7.09 -0.50 -19.46
CA ALA A 279 -6.59 -1.39 -20.49
C ALA A 279 -7.50 -1.37 -21.73
N PRO A 280 -6.94 -1.54 -22.95
CA PRO A 280 -7.73 -1.66 -24.17
C PRO A 280 -8.61 -2.90 -24.15
N PRO A 281 -9.61 -2.98 -25.04
CA PRO A 281 -10.34 -4.21 -25.28
C PRO A 281 -9.41 -5.39 -25.62
N ASP A 282 -9.70 -6.53 -25.03
CA ASP A 282 -9.00 -7.79 -25.24
C ASP A 282 -9.96 -8.99 -25.13
N ASP A 283 -9.44 -10.21 -25.21
CA ASP A 283 -10.23 -11.44 -25.11
C ASP A 283 -10.88 -11.64 -23.73
N PHE A 284 -10.39 -10.98 -22.70
CA PHE A 284 -10.93 -11.03 -21.33
C PHE A 284 -11.94 -9.92 -21.04
N SER A 285 -11.84 -8.79 -21.74
CA SER A 285 -12.71 -7.64 -21.54
C SER A 285 -13.01 -6.94 -22.89
N VAL A 286 -14.12 -7.29 -23.50
CA VAL A 286 -14.57 -6.76 -24.80
C VAL A 286 -14.70 -5.23 -24.81
N ASN A 287 -15.04 -4.66 -23.67
CA ASN A 287 -15.18 -3.20 -23.49
C ASN A 287 -13.91 -2.52 -22.97
N GLY A 288 -12.80 -3.25 -22.85
CA GLY A 288 -11.63 -2.79 -22.13
C GLY A 288 -11.89 -2.64 -20.63
N GLN A 289 -10.89 -2.19 -19.90
CA GLN A 289 -10.99 -1.97 -18.47
C GLN A 289 -10.77 -0.49 -18.15
N ASN A 290 -11.59 0.07 -17.30
CA ASN A 290 -11.38 1.39 -16.70
C ASN A 290 -11.13 1.21 -15.19
N TRP A 291 -9.93 1.54 -14.74
CA TRP A 291 -9.55 1.39 -13.33
C TRP A 291 -9.85 2.64 -12.50
N GLY A 292 -10.25 3.75 -13.15
CA GLY A 292 -10.61 5.00 -12.48
C GLY A 292 -9.45 5.76 -11.82
N LEU A 293 -8.23 5.25 -11.93
CA LEU A 293 -7.04 5.82 -11.31
C LEU A 293 -6.46 6.93 -12.22
N PRO A 294 -5.95 8.04 -11.70
CA PRO A 294 -5.22 9.02 -12.50
C PRO A 294 -3.94 8.41 -13.09
N THR A 295 -3.53 8.93 -14.24
CA THR A 295 -2.25 8.56 -14.84
C THR A 295 -1.13 9.45 -14.32
N TYR A 296 0.14 9.03 -14.50
CA TYR A 296 1.30 9.80 -14.05
C TYR A 296 1.70 10.88 -15.05
N ASN A 297 2.08 12.04 -14.53
CA ASN A 297 2.75 13.10 -15.29
C ASN A 297 4.25 12.82 -15.33
N TRP A 298 4.67 11.96 -16.26
CA TRP A 298 6.05 11.51 -16.37
C TRP A 298 7.01 12.65 -16.69
N ASP A 299 6.57 13.68 -17.45
CA ASP A 299 7.39 14.85 -17.80
C ASP A 299 7.77 15.69 -16.58
N VAL A 300 6.91 15.70 -15.55
CA VAL A 300 7.21 16.36 -14.27
C VAL A 300 8.11 15.47 -13.43
N MET A 301 7.83 14.18 -13.35
CA MET A 301 8.62 13.23 -12.57
C MET A 301 10.07 13.09 -13.10
N GLU A 302 10.27 13.17 -14.42
CA GLU A 302 11.60 13.13 -15.02
C GLU A 302 12.47 14.30 -14.55
N LYS A 303 11.89 15.51 -14.44
CA LYS A 303 12.63 16.73 -14.06
C LYS A 303 13.22 16.67 -12.66
N ASP A 304 12.63 15.90 -11.75
CA ASP A 304 13.13 15.71 -10.39
C ASP A 304 13.81 14.34 -10.19
N GLY A 305 14.10 13.62 -11.29
CA GLY A 305 14.74 12.32 -11.26
C GLY A 305 13.87 11.22 -10.65
N TYR A 306 12.55 11.30 -10.85
CA TYR A 306 11.57 10.34 -10.34
C TYR A 306 11.56 10.22 -8.81
N ALA A 307 11.76 11.33 -8.12
CA ALA A 307 11.91 11.40 -6.67
C ALA A 307 10.73 10.77 -5.94
N TRP A 308 9.50 10.97 -6.43
CA TRP A 308 8.29 10.36 -5.89
C TRP A 308 8.35 8.83 -5.87
N TRP A 309 8.73 8.20 -6.99
CA TRP A 309 8.89 6.76 -7.09
C TRP A 309 10.02 6.23 -6.23
N MET A 310 11.13 6.97 -6.16
CA MET A 310 12.27 6.61 -5.30
C MET A 310 11.89 6.61 -3.82
N LYS A 311 11.10 7.59 -3.36
CA LYS A 311 10.56 7.63 -1.98
C LYS A 311 9.67 6.42 -1.72
N ARG A 312 8.76 6.10 -2.64
CA ARG A 312 7.87 4.95 -2.54
C ARG A 312 8.63 3.64 -2.42
N PHE A 313 9.60 3.39 -3.31
CA PHE A 313 10.41 2.17 -3.26
C PHE A 313 11.24 2.06 -1.98
N ARG A 314 11.84 3.16 -1.52
CA ARG A 314 12.59 3.16 -0.27
C ARG A 314 11.71 2.80 0.91
N LYS A 315 10.50 3.35 0.98
CA LYS A 315 9.56 3.02 2.06
C LYS A 315 9.14 1.55 2.02
N MET A 316 8.86 1.01 0.86
CA MET A 316 8.50 -0.40 0.71
C MET A 316 9.66 -1.35 1.06
N ALA A 317 10.92 -0.93 0.81
CA ALA A 317 12.12 -1.71 1.13
C ALA A 317 12.35 -1.91 2.65
N GLU A 318 11.71 -1.13 3.49
CA GLU A 318 11.72 -1.36 4.95
C GLU A 318 11.07 -2.71 5.30
N TYR A 319 10.04 -3.11 4.56
CA TYR A 319 9.19 -4.26 4.89
C TYR A 319 9.33 -5.43 3.94
N PHE A 320 9.79 -5.22 2.71
CA PHE A 320 9.80 -6.25 1.69
C PHE A 320 11.19 -6.46 1.12
N ASP A 321 11.51 -7.73 0.88
CA ASP A 321 12.79 -8.13 0.25
C ASP A 321 12.69 -8.12 -1.28
N ALA A 322 11.47 -8.16 -1.80
CA ALA A 322 11.14 -8.09 -3.23
C ALA A 322 9.74 -7.48 -3.42
N TYR A 323 9.46 -6.96 -4.63
CA TYR A 323 8.11 -6.51 -4.98
C TYR A 323 7.69 -7.05 -6.34
N ARG A 324 6.38 -7.22 -6.48
CA ARG A 324 5.71 -7.22 -7.78
C ARG A 324 5.35 -5.78 -8.11
N ILE A 325 5.72 -5.32 -9.29
CA ILE A 325 5.23 -4.05 -9.83
C ILE A 325 4.02 -4.39 -10.69
N ASP A 326 2.86 -3.89 -10.29
CA ASP A 326 1.64 -4.07 -11.05
C ASP A 326 1.71 -3.28 -12.36
N HIS A 327 1.20 -3.86 -13.43
CA HIS A 327 1.07 -3.23 -14.75
C HIS A 327 2.33 -2.51 -15.24
N ILE A 328 3.47 -3.19 -15.31
CA ILE A 328 4.77 -2.61 -15.70
C ILE A 328 4.72 -1.86 -17.05
N LEU A 329 3.83 -2.25 -17.96
CA LEU A 329 3.65 -1.55 -19.24
C LEU A 329 3.23 -0.10 -19.07
N GLY A 330 2.53 0.24 -17.98
CA GLY A 330 2.13 1.61 -17.66
C GLY A 330 3.28 2.57 -17.37
N PHE A 331 4.49 2.06 -17.13
CA PHE A 331 5.72 2.87 -17.03
C PHE A 331 6.29 3.30 -18.38
N PHE A 332 5.85 2.66 -19.44
CA PHE A 332 6.27 2.97 -20.81
C PHE A 332 5.13 3.62 -21.60
N ARG A 333 3.95 3.04 -21.51
CA ARG A 333 2.73 3.50 -22.17
C ARG A 333 1.53 3.06 -21.33
N ILE A 334 0.66 4.00 -21.03
CA ILE A 334 -0.60 3.70 -20.32
C ILE A 334 -1.79 3.85 -21.28
N TRP A 335 -2.79 2.98 -21.12
CA TRP A 335 -4.08 3.19 -21.75
C TRP A 335 -4.84 4.22 -20.95
N GLU A 336 -4.95 5.43 -21.50
CA GLU A 336 -5.62 6.54 -20.84
C GLU A 336 -7.02 6.75 -21.43
N ILE A 337 -7.99 6.84 -20.54
CA ILE A 337 -9.42 6.92 -20.83
C ILE A 337 -9.92 8.29 -20.39
N PRO A 338 -10.73 9.00 -21.24
CA PRO A 338 -11.32 10.28 -20.85
C PRO A 338 -12.23 10.15 -19.62
N MET A 339 -12.28 11.18 -18.78
CA MET A 339 -13.05 11.18 -17.52
C MET A 339 -14.55 10.88 -17.66
N HIS A 340 -15.15 11.24 -18.80
CA HIS A 340 -16.58 11.00 -19.06
C HIS A 340 -16.86 9.57 -19.54
N ALA A 341 -15.84 8.80 -19.89
CA ALA A 341 -16.01 7.43 -20.39
C ALA A 341 -16.02 6.41 -19.25
N VAL A 342 -17.02 5.54 -19.29
CA VAL A 342 -17.17 4.45 -18.30
C VAL A 342 -16.33 3.22 -18.70
N HIS A 343 -16.24 2.94 -20.00
CA HIS A 343 -15.54 1.78 -20.54
C HIS A 343 -14.18 2.14 -21.13
N GLY A 344 -13.30 1.16 -21.25
CA GLY A 344 -11.99 1.30 -21.85
C GLY A 344 -11.99 1.59 -23.36
N LEU A 345 -13.12 1.39 -24.06
CA LEU A 345 -13.23 1.54 -25.53
C LEU A 345 -12.77 2.90 -26.07
N LEU A 346 -12.98 3.98 -25.33
CA LEU A 346 -12.64 5.34 -25.77
C LEU A 346 -11.22 5.77 -25.35
N GLY A 347 -10.44 4.84 -24.83
CA GLY A 347 -9.08 5.13 -24.42
C GLY A 347 -8.10 5.19 -25.59
N GLN A 348 -6.91 5.66 -25.30
CA GLN A 348 -5.76 5.63 -26.22
C GLN A 348 -4.47 5.43 -25.43
N PHE A 349 -3.42 4.92 -26.09
CA PHE A 349 -2.11 4.87 -25.44
C PHE A 349 -1.50 6.25 -25.29
N VAL A 350 -0.95 6.52 -24.11
CA VAL A 350 -0.17 7.73 -23.83
C VAL A 350 1.24 7.29 -23.40
N PRO A 351 2.29 7.73 -24.11
CA PRO A 351 2.26 8.52 -25.34
C PRO A 351 1.60 7.76 -26.52
N ALA A 352 0.87 8.50 -27.37
CA ALA A 352 0.16 7.93 -28.51
C ALA A 352 1.09 7.56 -29.66
N LEU A 353 2.16 8.32 -29.85
CA LEU A 353 3.14 8.06 -30.91
C LEU A 353 4.01 6.87 -30.55
N PRO A 354 4.15 5.88 -31.46
CA PRO A 354 5.12 4.81 -31.27
C PRO A 354 6.55 5.42 -31.29
N MET A 355 7.46 4.81 -30.55
CA MET A 355 8.87 5.11 -30.67
C MET A 355 9.35 4.87 -32.10
N THR A 356 10.17 5.73 -32.64
CA THR A 356 10.83 5.50 -33.94
C THR A 356 11.81 4.32 -33.80
N ARG A 357 12.19 3.77 -34.96
CA ARG A 357 13.18 2.68 -34.97
C ARG A 357 14.51 3.13 -34.38
N GLU A 358 14.93 4.36 -34.69
CA GLU A 358 16.16 4.97 -34.14
C GLU A 358 16.09 5.11 -32.63
N GLU A 359 14.95 5.57 -32.08
CA GLU A 359 14.75 5.67 -30.62
C GLU A 359 14.79 4.30 -29.94
N ILE A 360 14.20 3.26 -30.57
CA ILE A 360 14.24 1.90 -30.04
C ILE A 360 15.67 1.37 -30.11
N GLU A 361 16.38 1.54 -31.23
CA GLU A 361 17.76 1.09 -31.37
C GLU A 361 18.67 1.80 -30.38
N LEU A 362 18.50 3.10 -30.19
CA LEU A 362 19.27 3.89 -29.21
C LEU A 362 19.00 3.42 -27.76
N SER A 363 17.75 3.10 -27.46
CA SER A 363 17.34 2.58 -26.15
C SER A 363 17.85 1.15 -25.91
N LEU A 364 17.90 0.32 -26.95
CA LEU A 364 18.36 -1.06 -26.87
C LEU A 364 19.88 -1.21 -26.81
N ILE A 365 20.65 -0.19 -27.27
CA ILE A 365 22.10 -0.16 -27.13
C ILE A 365 22.54 -0.17 -25.66
N HIS A 366 21.66 0.29 -24.76
CA HIS A 366 21.91 0.34 -23.31
C HIS A 366 21.29 -0.82 -22.53
N ILE A 367 20.64 -1.75 -23.22
CA ILE A 367 20.12 -3.01 -22.67
C ILE A 367 21.03 -4.18 -23.16
#